data_7864ddbbd5942d713a838a3a04355abc
#
_entry.id   7864ddbbd5942d713a838a3a04355abc
#
_cell.length_a   1.000
_cell.length_b   1.000
_cell.length_c   1.000
_cell.angle_alpha   90.00
_cell.angle_beta   90.00
_cell.angle_gamma   90.00
#
_symmetry.space_group_name_H-M   'P 1'
#
loop_
_entity.id
_entity.type
_entity.pdbx_description
1 polymer ?
#
loop_
_entity_poly.entity_id
_entity_poly.type
_entity_poly.pdbx_seq_one_letter_code
_entity_poly.pdbx_strand_id
1 'polypeptide(L)'
;GKVLNWARAFRLPLLADPLSGLRSSDDPLVIDNYDSVLGPGGAAPDGLAPEVVVRFGRYPVSKKATQLVAAARPVQIVVDPLETRDCNAATDVFMRCKPSELAGSLGFACDVQAIDHEPDDAQRAFAQAWADANDAARERIAAVDDVEAGFEGAFVRRVVELAPEGSCLFAANSMSVRALDTFYVKGGKRLAVLCNRGLNGIDGTVSTALGAAQHFAQTTLVTGDLTLLHDLNALALQRELRVQRETACAFASSDAASREAAGAATPGAAADAAPGNAAPGTGPSIVIVLLNNNGGGIFDM
;
A
#
# COMPACT_ATOMS: atom_id res chain seq x y z
N GLY A 1 -7.08 5.18 -11.13
CA GLY A 1 -6.42 6.49 -11.05
C GLY A 1 -5.57 6.77 -12.29
N LYS A 2 -5.04 8.01 -12.46
CA LYS A 2 -4.34 8.45 -13.69
C LYS A 2 -3.15 7.56 -14.09
N VAL A 3 -2.35 7.07 -13.14
CA VAL A 3 -1.24 6.15 -13.42
C VAL A 3 -1.73 4.84 -14.02
N LEU A 4 -2.84 4.28 -13.51
CA LEU A 4 -3.41 3.05 -14.05
C LEU A 4 -3.97 3.27 -15.47
N ASN A 5 -4.58 4.41 -15.74
CA ASN A 5 -5.05 4.74 -17.09
C ASN A 5 -3.88 4.87 -18.08
N TRP A 6 -2.78 5.48 -17.63
CA TRP A 6 -1.55 5.52 -18.42
C TRP A 6 -1.00 4.12 -18.71
N ALA A 7 -0.92 3.28 -17.69
CA ALA A 7 -0.49 1.89 -17.86
C ALA A 7 -1.38 1.11 -18.83
N ARG A 8 -2.69 1.31 -18.78
CA ARG A 8 -3.64 0.70 -19.74
C ARG A 8 -3.39 1.16 -21.17
N ALA A 9 -3.16 2.46 -21.38
CA ALA A 9 -2.93 3.02 -22.70
C ALA A 9 -1.67 2.44 -23.37
N PHE A 10 -0.61 2.22 -22.60
CA PHE A 10 0.67 1.70 -23.10
C PHE A 10 0.92 0.22 -22.80
N ARG A 11 -0.06 -0.49 -22.22
CA ARG A 11 0.09 -1.89 -21.80
C ARG A 11 1.31 -2.10 -20.90
N LEU A 12 1.49 -1.24 -19.90
CA LEU A 12 2.61 -1.33 -18.97
C LEU A 12 2.25 -2.15 -17.73
N PRO A 13 2.99 -3.21 -17.40
CA PRO A 13 2.81 -3.90 -16.12
C PRO A 13 3.19 -2.96 -14.96
N LEU A 14 2.35 -2.92 -13.93
CA LEU A 14 2.53 -2.12 -12.72
C LEU A 14 2.91 -3.04 -11.56
N LEU A 15 4.18 -3.11 -11.21
CA LEU A 15 4.63 -3.80 -10.01
C LEU A 15 4.13 -3.02 -8.79
N ALA A 16 3.06 -3.51 -8.19
CA ALA A 16 2.30 -2.79 -7.17
C ALA A 16 2.82 -3.09 -5.77
N ASP A 17 3.66 -2.18 -5.24
CA ASP A 17 4.01 -2.20 -3.81
C ASP A 17 2.74 -2.19 -2.95
N PRO A 18 2.69 -2.91 -1.81
CA PRO A 18 1.50 -2.95 -0.95
C PRO A 18 1.07 -1.56 -0.44
N LEU A 19 2.02 -0.62 -0.33
CA LEU A 19 1.76 0.75 0.14
C LEU A 19 1.29 1.70 -0.97
N SER A 20 1.27 1.25 -2.23
CA SER A 20 0.94 2.09 -3.39
C SER A 20 -0.55 2.40 -3.54
N GLY A 21 -1.43 1.65 -2.86
CA GLY A 21 -2.88 1.68 -3.06
C GLY A 21 -3.35 1.03 -4.38
N LEU A 22 -2.45 0.58 -5.25
CA LEU A 22 -2.80 -0.04 -6.53
C LEU A 22 -3.39 -1.45 -6.36
N ARG A 23 -3.08 -2.14 -5.26
CA ARG A 23 -3.65 -3.47 -4.95
C ARG A 23 -5.15 -3.43 -4.62
N SER A 24 -5.73 -2.24 -4.52
CA SER A 24 -7.19 -2.04 -4.48
C SER A 24 -7.87 -2.17 -5.86
N SER A 25 -7.11 -2.52 -6.89
CA SER A 25 -7.60 -2.73 -8.26
C SER A 25 -7.31 -4.17 -8.69
N ASP A 26 -8.29 -4.81 -9.31
CA ASP A 26 -8.20 -6.15 -9.91
C ASP A 26 -7.69 -6.15 -11.37
N ASP A 27 -7.27 -4.98 -11.86
CA ASP A 27 -6.75 -4.82 -13.23
C ASP A 27 -5.60 -5.81 -13.51
N PRO A 28 -5.61 -6.51 -14.64
CA PRO A 28 -4.57 -7.50 -14.99
C PRO A 28 -3.16 -6.90 -15.10
N LEU A 29 -3.04 -5.60 -15.40
CA LEU A 29 -1.74 -4.91 -15.44
C LEU A 29 -1.16 -4.64 -14.05
N VAL A 30 -1.94 -4.77 -12.98
CA VAL A 30 -1.45 -4.68 -11.60
C VAL A 30 -0.82 -6.01 -11.20
N ILE A 31 0.49 -6.02 -11.07
CA ILE A 31 1.29 -7.19 -10.70
C ILE A 31 1.58 -7.10 -9.20
N ASP A 32 0.90 -7.90 -8.40
CA ASP A 32 0.95 -7.86 -6.93
C ASP A 32 1.88 -8.93 -6.33
N ASN A 33 2.12 -10.04 -7.05
CA ASN A 33 2.99 -11.13 -6.60
C ASN A 33 4.39 -11.08 -7.25
N TYR A 34 4.83 -9.91 -7.71
CA TYR A 34 6.11 -9.75 -8.41
C TYR A 34 7.32 -10.24 -7.61
N ASP A 35 7.30 -10.13 -6.28
CA ASP A 35 8.38 -10.65 -5.42
C ASP A 35 8.50 -12.18 -5.51
N SER A 36 7.39 -12.89 -5.70
CA SER A 36 7.35 -14.34 -5.90
C SER A 36 7.64 -14.76 -7.34
N VAL A 37 7.47 -13.86 -8.31
CA VAL A 37 7.85 -14.07 -9.72
C VAL A 37 9.35 -13.96 -9.89
N LEU A 38 9.97 -12.96 -9.25
CA LEU A 38 11.40 -12.70 -9.35
C LEU A 38 12.24 -13.75 -8.62
N GLY A 39 13.27 -14.23 -9.28
CA GLY A 39 14.24 -15.14 -8.72
C GLY A 39 15.22 -14.49 -7.72
N PRO A 40 16.18 -15.27 -7.20
CA PRO A 40 17.25 -14.76 -6.35
C PRO A 40 18.01 -13.62 -7.04
N GLY A 41 18.39 -12.60 -6.25
CA GLY A 41 19.10 -11.43 -6.80
C GLY A 41 18.28 -10.56 -7.73
N GLY A 42 16.94 -10.71 -7.76
CA GLY A 42 16.08 -9.95 -8.66
C GLY A 42 16.08 -10.46 -10.10
N ALA A 43 16.56 -11.69 -10.33
CA ALA A 43 16.57 -12.28 -11.66
C ALA A 43 15.15 -12.32 -12.23
N ALA A 44 14.93 -11.67 -13.36
CA ALA A 44 13.70 -11.78 -14.11
C ALA A 44 13.67 -13.11 -14.87
N PRO A 45 12.54 -13.83 -14.88
CA PRO A 45 12.34 -14.90 -15.85
C PRO A 45 12.52 -14.42 -17.30
N ASP A 46 12.79 -15.35 -18.21
CA ASP A 46 12.96 -15.04 -19.62
C ASP A 46 11.78 -14.22 -20.17
N GLY A 47 12.09 -13.14 -20.87
CA GLY A 47 11.10 -12.25 -21.46
C GLY A 47 10.46 -11.24 -20.47
N LEU A 48 10.80 -11.26 -19.18
CA LEU A 48 10.26 -10.33 -18.18
C LEU A 48 11.23 -9.20 -17.76
N ALA A 49 12.44 -9.17 -18.30
CA ALA A 49 13.40 -8.11 -18.02
C ALA A 49 12.95 -6.78 -18.66
N PRO A 50 12.83 -5.68 -17.90
CA PRO A 50 12.42 -4.40 -18.46
C PRO A 50 13.60 -3.69 -19.16
N GLU A 51 13.32 -2.97 -20.24
CA GLU A 51 14.25 -2.03 -20.88
C GLU A 51 14.12 -0.63 -20.28
N VAL A 52 12.94 -0.26 -19.81
CA VAL A 52 12.64 1.01 -19.15
C VAL A 52 11.86 0.74 -17.87
N VAL A 53 12.22 1.43 -16.80
CA VAL A 53 11.49 1.41 -15.52
C VAL A 53 11.11 2.82 -15.12
N VAL A 54 9.83 3.06 -14.91
CA VAL A 54 9.33 4.30 -14.31
C VAL A 54 8.95 4.02 -12.85
N ARG A 55 9.74 4.55 -11.92
CA ARG A 55 9.50 4.40 -10.48
C ARG A 55 8.77 5.62 -9.93
N PHE A 56 7.61 5.40 -9.35
CA PHE A 56 6.85 6.45 -8.67
C PHE A 56 7.15 6.41 -7.17
N GLY A 57 7.76 7.49 -6.68
CA GLY A 57 8.10 7.64 -5.26
C GLY A 57 9.29 6.79 -4.81
N ARG A 58 9.21 6.30 -3.58
CA ARG A 58 10.30 5.61 -2.89
C ARG A 58 10.59 4.21 -3.44
N TYR A 59 11.66 3.61 -2.93
CA TYR A 59 11.98 2.20 -3.22
C TYR A 59 10.88 1.27 -2.69
N PRO A 60 10.56 0.19 -3.44
CA PRO A 60 9.58 -0.79 -3.00
C PRO A 60 10.03 -1.54 -1.74
N VAL A 61 9.07 -2.17 -1.06
CA VAL A 61 9.34 -3.08 0.08
C VAL A 61 10.19 -4.26 -0.39
N SER A 62 9.92 -4.79 -1.57
CA SER A 62 10.64 -5.91 -2.15
C SER A 62 12.10 -5.57 -2.46
N LYS A 63 13.01 -6.33 -1.86
CA LYS A 63 14.44 -6.29 -2.20
C LYS A 63 14.68 -6.79 -3.63
N LYS A 64 13.94 -7.83 -4.07
CA LYS A 64 14.10 -8.39 -5.40
C LYS A 64 13.70 -7.40 -6.51
N ALA A 65 12.64 -6.60 -6.30
CA ALA A 65 12.27 -5.55 -7.25
C ALA A 65 13.37 -4.48 -7.38
N THR A 66 14.03 -4.12 -6.26
CA THR A 66 15.19 -3.23 -6.30
C THR A 66 16.38 -3.88 -7.02
N GLN A 67 16.61 -5.15 -6.79
CA GLN A 67 17.68 -5.92 -7.43
C GLN A 67 17.40 -6.17 -8.93
N LEU A 68 16.14 -6.29 -9.36
CA LEU A 68 15.76 -6.37 -10.77
C LEU A 68 16.33 -5.19 -11.57
N VAL A 69 16.19 -3.99 -11.05
CA VAL A 69 16.72 -2.78 -11.70
C VAL A 69 18.24 -2.85 -11.83
N ALA A 70 18.92 -3.31 -10.78
CA ALA A 70 20.39 -3.46 -10.81
C ALA A 70 20.86 -4.56 -11.79
N ALA A 71 20.11 -5.65 -11.91
CA ALA A 71 20.43 -6.78 -12.78
C ALA A 71 20.11 -6.50 -14.26
N ALA A 72 18.93 -5.98 -14.56
CA ALA A 72 18.47 -5.71 -15.91
C ALA A 72 19.07 -4.43 -16.51
N ARG A 73 19.51 -3.48 -15.67
CA ARG A 73 20.06 -2.17 -16.07
C ARG A 73 19.17 -1.42 -17.07
N PRO A 74 17.88 -1.28 -16.78
CA PRO A 74 16.97 -0.53 -17.64
C PRO A 74 17.28 0.96 -17.58
N VAL A 75 16.79 1.72 -18.55
CA VAL A 75 16.67 3.17 -18.37
C VAL A 75 15.72 3.44 -17.21
N GLN A 76 16.20 4.07 -16.14
CA GLN A 76 15.39 4.32 -14.95
C GLN A 76 14.97 5.78 -14.85
N ILE A 77 13.67 6.00 -14.87
CA ILE A 77 13.03 7.29 -14.64
C ILE A 77 12.38 7.29 -13.26
N VAL A 78 12.76 8.22 -12.40
CA VAL A 78 12.16 8.37 -11.07
C VAL A 78 11.28 9.59 -11.01
N VAL A 79 10.03 9.41 -10.61
CA VAL A 79 9.00 10.45 -10.51
C VAL A 79 8.65 10.63 -9.05
N ASP A 80 9.10 11.71 -8.42
CA ASP A 80 8.81 12.03 -7.03
C ASP A 80 8.77 13.56 -6.83
N PRO A 81 7.71 14.12 -6.21
CA PRO A 81 7.59 15.55 -6.00
C PRO A 81 8.53 16.10 -4.92
N LEU A 82 9.03 15.25 -4.01
CA LEU A 82 9.70 15.68 -2.79
C LEU A 82 11.17 15.23 -2.74
N GLU A 83 11.46 13.99 -3.16
CA GLU A 83 12.75 13.35 -2.89
C GLU A 83 13.42 12.86 -4.19
N THR A 84 14.75 12.85 -4.18
CA THR A 84 15.58 12.30 -5.26
C THR A 84 16.41 11.14 -4.74
N ARG A 85 15.76 10.18 -4.06
CA ARG A 85 16.45 9.02 -3.49
C ARG A 85 16.90 8.05 -4.57
N ASP A 86 18.20 7.88 -4.66
CA ASP A 86 18.86 6.91 -5.53
C ASP A 86 19.99 6.19 -4.80
N CYS A 87 19.62 5.23 -3.94
CA CYS A 87 20.56 4.49 -3.13
C CYS A 87 21.50 3.60 -3.97
N ASN A 88 21.11 3.28 -5.21
CA ASN A 88 21.86 2.38 -6.09
C ASN A 88 22.62 3.11 -7.19
N ALA A 89 22.55 4.44 -7.24
CA ALA A 89 23.11 5.27 -8.32
C ALA A 89 22.73 4.74 -9.71
N ALA A 90 21.46 4.37 -9.89
CA ALA A 90 20.94 3.73 -11.08
C ALA A 90 19.86 4.57 -11.81
N THR A 91 19.63 5.81 -11.36
CA THR A 91 18.60 6.66 -11.95
C THR A 91 19.19 7.51 -13.08
N ASP A 92 18.64 7.37 -14.27
CA ASP A 92 19.03 8.18 -15.43
C ASP A 92 18.31 9.52 -15.46
N VAL A 93 17.04 9.55 -15.06
CA VAL A 93 16.20 10.77 -15.09
C VAL A 93 15.42 10.94 -13.81
N PHE A 94 15.50 12.12 -13.18
CA PHE A 94 14.62 12.54 -12.10
C PHE A 94 13.58 13.53 -12.61
N MET A 95 12.30 13.21 -12.40
CA MET A 95 11.18 14.10 -12.68
C MET A 95 10.55 14.54 -11.35
N ARG A 96 10.74 15.82 -11.00
CA ARG A 96 10.19 16.40 -9.77
C ARG A 96 8.74 16.85 -9.98
N CYS A 97 7.84 15.93 -10.02
CA CYS A 97 6.39 16.17 -10.15
C CYS A 97 5.59 15.06 -9.49
N LYS A 98 4.29 15.30 -9.26
CA LYS A 98 3.39 14.23 -8.79
C LYS A 98 3.13 13.23 -9.92
N PRO A 99 2.94 11.93 -9.61
CA PRO A 99 2.54 10.93 -10.61
C PRO A 99 1.33 11.34 -11.44
N SER A 100 0.36 12.03 -10.80
CA SER A 100 -0.84 12.54 -11.47
C SER A 100 -0.58 13.71 -12.40
N GLU A 101 0.46 14.49 -12.16
CA GLU A 101 0.89 15.62 -13.01
C GLU A 101 1.60 15.09 -14.25
N LEU A 102 2.53 14.14 -14.09
CA LEU A 102 3.16 13.47 -15.22
C LEU A 102 2.11 12.84 -16.13
N ALA A 103 1.21 12.02 -15.57
CA ALA A 103 0.15 11.40 -16.34
C ALA A 103 -0.77 12.42 -17.03
N GLY A 104 -1.01 13.58 -16.40
CA GLY A 104 -1.80 14.69 -16.98
C GLY A 104 -1.08 15.42 -18.11
N SER A 105 0.23 15.71 -17.94
CA SER A 105 1.02 16.42 -18.96
C SER A 105 1.24 15.59 -20.23
N LEU A 106 1.21 14.25 -20.09
CA LEU A 106 1.26 13.34 -21.24
C LEU A 106 -0.11 13.14 -21.92
N GLY A 107 -1.10 14.00 -21.63
CA GLY A 107 -2.44 13.92 -22.24
C GLY A 107 -3.36 12.86 -21.65
N PHE A 108 -2.97 12.22 -20.54
CA PHE A 108 -3.76 11.19 -19.86
C PHE A 108 -4.77 11.76 -18.86
N ALA A 109 -5.20 13.00 -19.03
CA ALA A 109 -6.34 13.53 -18.29
C ALA A 109 -7.60 12.87 -18.80
N CYS A 110 -8.23 12.06 -17.96
CA CYS A 110 -9.58 11.48 -18.03
C CYS A 110 -10.16 10.95 -19.37
N ASP A 111 -9.69 11.44 -20.53
CA ASP A 111 -10.08 11.00 -21.86
C ASP A 111 -8.87 10.43 -22.60
N VAL A 112 -8.80 9.12 -22.62
CA VAL A 112 -7.76 8.31 -23.29
C VAL A 112 -7.70 8.50 -24.82
N GLN A 113 -8.60 9.29 -25.39
CA GLN A 113 -8.69 9.52 -26.84
C GLN A 113 -7.64 10.50 -27.40
N ALA A 114 -6.84 11.15 -26.55
CA ALA A 114 -5.90 12.18 -27.01
C ALA A 114 -4.53 11.66 -27.48
N ILE A 115 -4.22 10.37 -27.28
CA ILE A 115 -2.97 9.77 -27.76
C ILE A 115 -3.32 8.65 -28.73
N ASP A 116 -3.05 8.91 -29.98
CA ASP A 116 -3.11 7.93 -31.09
C ASP A 116 -1.89 6.99 -30.98
N HIS A 117 -1.80 6.28 -29.85
CA HIS A 117 -0.78 5.28 -29.61
C HIS A 117 -1.47 3.93 -29.39
N GLU A 118 -1.32 3.05 -30.36
CA GLU A 118 -1.66 1.65 -30.18
C GLU A 118 -0.41 0.87 -29.72
N PRO A 119 -0.48 0.16 -28.58
CA PRO A 119 0.61 -0.71 -28.16
C PRO A 119 0.96 -1.71 -29.25
N ASP A 120 2.23 -1.90 -29.53
CA ASP A 120 2.69 -2.90 -30.47
C ASP A 120 2.56 -4.35 -29.91
N ASP A 121 2.86 -5.32 -30.72
CA ASP A 121 2.73 -6.73 -30.33
C ASP A 121 3.72 -7.11 -29.23
N ALA A 122 4.91 -6.50 -29.20
CA ALA A 122 5.92 -6.74 -28.17
C ALA A 122 5.47 -6.18 -26.80
N GLN A 123 4.88 -4.98 -26.77
CA GLN A 123 4.31 -4.40 -25.56
C GLN A 123 3.15 -5.24 -25.02
N ARG A 124 2.26 -5.72 -25.91
CA ARG A 124 1.16 -6.60 -25.53
C ARG A 124 1.67 -7.93 -24.96
N ALA A 125 2.66 -8.54 -25.63
CA ALA A 125 3.25 -9.79 -25.20
C ALA A 125 3.98 -9.65 -23.85
N PHE A 126 4.72 -8.58 -23.64
CA PHE A 126 5.40 -8.30 -22.38
C PHE A 126 4.41 -8.14 -21.22
N ALA A 127 3.33 -7.36 -21.41
CA ALA A 127 2.31 -7.18 -20.40
C ALA A 127 1.59 -8.51 -20.06
N GLN A 128 1.29 -9.31 -21.06
CA GLN A 128 0.65 -10.60 -20.87
C GLN A 128 1.57 -11.58 -20.13
N ALA A 129 2.85 -11.64 -20.49
CA ALA A 129 3.83 -12.50 -19.82
C ALA A 129 3.98 -12.17 -18.33
N TRP A 130 3.96 -10.88 -17.94
CA TRP A 130 3.93 -10.47 -16.54
C TRP A 130 2.63 -10.87 -15.84
N ALA A 131 1.47 -10.72 -16.49
CA ALA A 131 0.18 -11.12 -15.95
C ALA A 131 0.13 -12.64 -15.72
N ASP A 132 0.56 -13.45 -16.69
CA ASP A 132 0.59 -14.91 -16.59
C ASP A 132 1.53 -15.39 -15.47
N ALA A 133 2.71 -14.78 -15.36
CA ALA A 133 3.66 -15.07 -14.29
C ALA A 133 3.11 -14.72 -12.90
N ASN A 134 2.39 -13.59 -12.80
CA ASN A 134 1.72 -13.16 -11.58
C ASN A 134 0.63 -14.14 -11.14
N ASP A 135 -0.21 -14.58 -12.08
CA ASP A 135 -1.29 -15.53 -11.81
C ASP A 135 -0.74 -16.90 -11.41
N ALA A 136 0.30 -17.39 -12.08
CA ALA A 136 1.00 -18.61 -11.69
C ALA A 136 1.66 -18.52 -10.29
N ALA A 137 2.18 -17.34 -9.92
CA ALA A 137 2.70 -17.11 -8.57
C ALA A 137 1.58 -17.13 -7.53
N ARG A 138 0.44 -16.53 -7.83
CA ARG A 138 -0.75 -16.53 -6.97
C ARG A 138 -1.28 -17.93 -6.70
N GLU A 139 -1.37 -18.77 -7.74
CA GLU A 139 -1.81 -20.16 -7.63
C GLU A 139 -0.87 -20.95 -6.71
N ARG A 140 0.46 -20.79 -6.87
CA ARG A 140 1.44 -21.44 -5.99
C ARG A 140 1.30 -20.99 -4.52
N ILE A 141 1.11 -19.69 -4.28
CA ILE A 141 0.89 -19.16 -2.93
C ILE A 141 -0.39 -19.72 -2.32
N ALA A 142 -1.47 -19.81 -3.11
CA ALA A 142 -2.73 -20.39 -2.66
C ALA A 142 -2.59 -21.87 -2.31
N ALA A 143 -1.86 -22.64 -3.10
CA ALA A 143 -1.63 -24.07 -2.85
C ALA A 143 -0.84 -24.32 -1.56
N VAL A 144 0.16 -23.49 -1.23
CA VAL A 144 0.91 -23.57 0.04
C VAL A 144 0.01 -23.24 1.23
N ASP A 145 -0.84 -22.25 1.08
CA ASP A 145 -1.79 -21.82 2.11
C ASP A 145 -2.80 -22.92 2.48
N ASP A 146 -3.24 -23.68 1.50
CA ASP A 146 -4.17 -24.81 1.70
C ASP A 146 -3.52 -26.05 2.37
N VAL A 147 -2.22 -26.23 2.20
CA VAL A 147 -1.48 -27.41 2.67
C VAL A 147 -0.92 -27.21 4.07
N GLU A 148 -0.47 -25.98 4.41
CA GLU A 148 0.22 -25.68 5.66
C GLU A 148 -0.67 -24.84 6.58
N ALA A 149 -1.61 -25.51 7.28
CA ALA A 149 -2.42 -24.85 8.31
C ALA A 149 -1.52 -24.22 9.38
N GLY A 150 -1.66 -22.90 9.58
CA GLY A 150 -0.84 -22.15 10.53
C GLY A 150 0.36 -21.42 9.90
N PHE A 151 0.53 -21.51 8.59
CA PHE A 151 1.51 -20.72 7.86
C PHE A 151 1.26 -19.21 8.02
N GLU A 152 2.29 -18.44 8.33
CA GLU A 152 2.17 -16.99 8.61
C GLU A 152 1.52 -16.22 7.47
N GLY A 153 1.78 -16.59 6.22
CA GLY A 153 1.17 -16.01 5.03
C GLY A 153 -0.35 -16.18 4.96
N ALA A 154 -0.88 -17.30 5.44
CA ALA A 154 -2.32 -17.55 5.53
C ALA A 154 -3.01 -16.54 6.46
N PHE A 155 -2.38 -16.25 7.60
CA PHE A 155 -2.90 -15.24 8.54
C PHE A 155 -2.91 -13.84 7.90
N VAL A 156 -1.85 -13.46 7.19
CA VAL A 156 -1.80 -12.16 6.51
C VAL A 156 -2.89 -12.05 5.44
N ARG A 157 -3.09 -13.09 4.61
CA ARG A 157 -4.20 -13.14 3.64
C ARG A 157 -5.54 -12.98 4.33
N ARG A 158 -5.75 -13.74 5.41
CA ARG A 158 -7.00 -13.68 6.16
C ARG A 158 -7.26 -12.31 6.79
N VAL A 159 -6.22 -11.64 7.27
CA VAL A 159 -6.31 -10.25 7.76
C VAL A 159 -6.78 -9.30 6.66
N VAL A 160 -6.22 -9.39 5.46
CA VAL A 160 -6.63 -8.58 4.30
C VAL A 160 -8.08 -8.87 3.90
N GLU A 161 -8.46 -10.15 3.87
CA GLU A 161 -9.83 -10.57 3.56
C GLU A 161 -10.86 -10.03 4.56
N LEU A 162 -10.54 -10.07 5.85
CA LEU A 162 -11.43 -9.63 6.94
C LEU A 162 -11.42 -8.13 7.17
N ALA A 163 -10.39 -7.41 6.70
CA ALA A 163 -10.31 -5.97 6.86
C ALA A 163 -11.53 -5.30 6.17
N PRO A 164 -12.26 -4.41 6.85
CA PRO A 164 -13.40 -3.73 6.25
C PRO A 164 -13.01 -2.84 5.08
N GLU A 165 -13.93 -2.65 4.14
CA GLU A 165 -13.78 -1.67 3.06
C GLU A 165 -13.51 -0.27 3.63
N GLY A 166 -12.52 0.43 3.08
CA GLY A 166 -12.14 1.77 3.52
C GLY A 166 -11.37 1.83 4.84
N SER A 167 -11.04 0.67 5.45
CA SER A 167 -10.25 0.62 6.68
C SER A 167 -8.75 0.84 6.43
N CYS A 168 -8.01 1.06 7.53
CA CYS A 168 -6.56 1.13 7.52
C CYS A 168 -5.96 -0.23 7.88
N LEU A 169 -4.99 -0.68 7.10
CA LEU A 169 -4.11 -1.79 7.40
C LEU A 169 -2.71 -1.24 7.67
N PHE A 170 -2.29 -1.21 8.92
CA PHE A 170 -0.98 -0.73 9.32
C PHE A 170 -0.03 -1.92 9.51
N ALA A 171 1.03 -1.97 8.70
CA ALA A 171 2.05 -3.01 8.84
C ALA A 171 3.26 -2.48 9.61
N ALA A 172 3.75 -3.27 10.56
CA ALA A 172 5.06 -3.04 11.14
C ALA A 172 6.17 -3.27 10.11
N ASN A 173 7.35 -2.74 10.36
CA ASN A 173 8.53 -3.03 9.57
C ASN A 173 8.97 -4.50 9.72
N SER A 174 10.13 -4.87 9.19
CA SER A 174 10.68 -6.21 9.20
C SER A 174 9.82 -7.20 8.41
N MET A 175 9.49 -8.35 8.97
CA MET A 175 8.76 -9.41 8.26
C MET A 175 7.29 -9.04 8.02
N SER A 176 6.64 -8.28 8.91
CA SER A 176 5.21 -7.93 8.77
C SER A 176 4.90 -7.23 7.45
N VAL A 177 5.66 -6.20 7.07
CA VAL A 177 5.44 -5.50 5.79
C VAL A 177 5.87 -6.36 4.59
N ARG A 178 6.87 -7.23 4.75
CA ARG A 178 7.29 -8.16 3.69
C ARG A 178 6.27 -9.27 3.48
N ALA A 179 5.72 -9.81 4.57
CA ALA A 179 4.63 -10.78 4.49
C ALA A 179 3.40 -10.14 3.81
N LEU A 180 3.10 -8.87 4.11
CA LEU A 180 2.06 -8.15 3.41
C LEU A 180 2.39 -7.98 1.91
N ASP A 181 3.64 -7.70 1.55
CA ASP A 181 4.05 -7.61 0.15
C ASP A 181 3.85 -8.92 -0.61
N THR A 182 4.17 -10.05 0.01
CA THR A 182 4.02 -11.37 -0.60
C THR A 182 2.58 -11.86 -0.65
N PHE A 183 1.80 -11.65 0.43
CA PHE A 183 0.51 -12.33 0.63
C PHE A 183 -0.73 -11.42 0.52
N TYR A 184 -0.56 -10.11 0.34
CA TYR A 184 -1.68 -9.23 0.01
C TYR A 184 -2.00 -9.35 -1.48
N VAL A 185 -2.97 -10.18 -1.81
CA VAL A 185 -3.48 -10.34 -3.17
C VAL A 185 -4.36 -9.16 -3.55
N LYS A 186 -4.16 -8.61 -4.74
CA LYS A 186 -4.97 -7.52 -5.30
C LYS A 186 -6.45 -7.90 -5.38
N GLY A 187 -7.31 -6.91 -5.28
CA GLY A 187 -8.76 -7.09 -5.37
C GLY A 187 -9.50 -5.76 -5.35
N GLY A 188 -10.81 -5.78 -5.50
CA GLY A 188 -11.63 -4.57 -5.54
C GLY A 188 -11.77 -3.82 -4.21
N LYS A 189 -11.23 -4.34 -3.11
CA LYS A 189 -11.36 -3.74 -1.79
C LYS A 189 -10.38 -2.58 -1.59
N ARG A 190 -10.89 -1.40 -1.26
CA ARG A 190 -10.07 -0.23 -0.96
C ARG A 190 -9.58 -0.28 0.48
N LEU A 191 -8.29 -0.51 0.65
CA LEU A 191 -7.60 -0.44 1.94
C LEU A 191 -6.56 0.68 1.91
N ALA A 192 -6.47 1.44 3.00
CA ALA A 192 -5.35 2.35 3.22
C ALA A 192 -4.22 1.57 3.88
N VAL A 193 -3.20 1.19 3.13
CA VAL A 193 -2.06 0.44 3.68
C VAL A 193 -0.96 1.40 4.08
N LEU A 194 -0.58 1.38 5.35
CA LEU A 194 0.42 2.26 5.94
C LEU A 194 1.55 1.48 6.60
N CYS A 195 2.75 2.07 6.62
CA CYS A 195 3.93 1.52 7.28
C CYS A 195 4.96 2.63 7.53
N ASN A 196 5.73 2.53 8.61
CA ASN A 196 6.82 3.46 8.93
C ASN A 196 8.05 3.18 8.05
N ARG A 197 8.07 3.69 6.80
CA ARG A 197 9.15 3.45 5.84
C ARG A 197 10.22 4.57 5.81
N GLY A 198 10.30 5.40 6.84
CA GLY A 198 11.36 6.42 6.97
C GLY A 198 12.71 5.79 7.29
N LEU A 199 12.87 5.32 8.52
CA LEU A 199 14.09 4.69 9.03
C LEU A 199 14.02 3.15 9.07
N ASN A 200 12.85 2.58 8.81
CA ASN A 200 12.61 1.12 8.82
C ASN A 200 12.83 0.45 10.20
N GLY A 201 12.82 1.22 11.28
CA GLY A 201 12.92 0.73 12.66
C GLY A 201 11.61 0.17 13.19
N ILE A 202 11.66 -0.36 14.41
CA ILE A 202 10.48 -0.86 15.13
C ILE A 202 9.92 0.16 16.12
N ASP A 203 10.65 1.26 16.35
CA ASP A 203 10.29 2.33 17.25
C ASP A 203 8.99 3.02 16.82
N GLY A 204 8.13 3.35 17.77
CA GLY A 204 6.94 4.13 17.55
C GLY A 204 5.90 3.49 16.62
N THR A 205 5.97 2.19 16.35
CA THR A 205 5.07 1.50 15.42
C THR A 205 3.64 1.49 15.95
N VAL A 206 3.46 1.12 17.23
CA VAL A 206 2.13 1.10 17.87
C VAL A 206 1.59 2.52 18.01
N SER A 207 2.45 3.45 18.43
CA SER A 207 2.10 4.88 18.55
C SER A 207 1.60 5.46 17.23
N THR A 208 2.28 5.14 16.12
CA THR A 208 1.88 5.61 14.78
C THR A 208 0.57 4.97 14.34
N ALA A 209 0.38 3.67 14.59
CA ALA A 209 -0.86 2.96 14.27
C ALA A 209 -2.05 3.53 15.06
N LEU A 210 -1.86 3.89 16.33
CA LEU A 210 -2.87 4.59 17.15
C LEU A 210 -3.19 5.98 16.60
N GLY A 211 -2.18 6.71 16.11
CA GLY A 211 -2.38 7.99 15.41
C GLY A 211 -3.19 7.81 14.12
N ALA A 212 -2.86 6.81 13.29
CA ALA A 212 -3.62 6.48 12.10
C ALA A 212 -5.07 6.11 12.42
N ALA A 213 -5.30 5.36 13.51
CA ALA A 213 -6.64 4.97 13.95
C ALA A 213 -7.57 6.16 14.26
N GLN A 214 -7.04 7.37 14.48
CA GLN A 214 -7.87 8.56 14.64
C GLN A 214 -8.58 9.00 13.35
N HIS A 215 -8.11 8.51 12.19
CA HIS A 215 -8.59 8.92 10.86
C HIS A 215 -9.40 7.83 10.14
N PHE A 216 -9.49 6.64 10.72
CA PHE A 216 -10.23 5.51 10.13
C PHE A 216 -11.22 4.93 11.13
N ALA A 217 -12.34 4.40 10.63
CA ALA A 217 -13.32 3.71 11.47
C ALA A 217 -12.71 2.46 12.11
N GLN A 218 -11.85 1.76 11.37
CA GLN A 218 -11.07 0.64 11.87
C GLN A 218 -9.63 0.69 11.34
N THR A 219 -8.68 0.43 12.22
CA THR A 219 -7.28 0.21 11.88
C THR A 219 -6.86 -1.18 12.34
N THR A 220 -6.26 -1.96 11.46
CA THR A 220 -5.68 -3.26 11.80
C THR A 220 -4.16 -3.13 11.77
N LEU A 221 -3.50 -3.28 12.91
CA LEU A 221 -2.05 -3.32 13.02
C LEU A 221 -1.56 -4.75 12.91
N VAL A 222 -0.77 -5.06 11.89
CA VAL A 222 -0.03 -6.33 11.76
C VAL A 222 1.39 -6.12 12.25
N THR A 223 1.81 -6.83 13.28
CA THR A 223 3.10 -6.60 13.95
C THR A 223 3.71 -7.88 14.47
N GLY A 224 5.03 -7.93 14.52
CA GLY A 224 5.77 -8.97 15.24
C GLY A 224 5.85 -8.69 16.75
N ASP A 225 6.21 -9.71 17.51
CA ASP A 225 6.32 -9.70 18.97
C ASP A 225 7.33 -8.67 19.50
N LEU A 226 8.53 -8.63 18.95
CA LEU A 226 9.57 -7.67 19.35
C LEU A 226 9.15 -6.22 19.07
N THR A 227 8.48 -5.96 17.95
CA THR A 227 7.99 -4.63 17.60
C THR A 227 6.89 -4.19 18.55
N LEU A 228 5.95 -5.08 18.88
CA LEU A 228 4.90 -4.78 19.85
C LEU A 228 5.48 -4.49 21.23
N LEU A 229 6.40 -5.34 21.70
CA LEU A 229 7.05 -5.20 23.00
C LEU A 229 7.82 -3.87 23.09
N HIS A 230 8.51 -3.46 22.02
CA HIS A 230 9.33 -2.25 21.98
C HIS A 230 8.50 -0.97 22.18
N ASP A 231 7.26 -0.92 21.71
CA ASP A 231 6.37 0.25 21.79
C ASP A 231 5.07 -0.06 22.56
N LEU A 232 5.12 -1.02 23.49
CA LEU A 232 3.96 -1.50 24.24
C LEU A 232 3.31 -0.36 25.09
N ASN A 233 4.14 0.56 25.59
CA ASN A 233 3.67 1.69 26.40
C ASN A 233 2.71 2.62 25.64
N ALA A 234 2.76 2.62 24.30
CA ALA A 234 1.83 3.37 23.48
C ALA A 234 0.36 2.98 23.72
N LEU A 235 0.10 1.73 24.13
CA LEU A 235 -1.25 1.29 24.45
C LEU A 235 -1.89 2.08 25.60
N ALA A 236 -1.09 2.65 26.50
CA ALA A 236 -1.60 3.54 27.54
C ALA A 236 -2.24 4.81 26.97
N LEU A 237 -1.77 5.29 25.80
CA LEU A 237 -2.31 6.46 25.12
C LEU A 237 -3.70 6.22 24.54
N GLN A 238 -4.08 4.97 24.28
CA GLN A 238 -5.38 4.65 23.67
C GLN A 238 -6.55 5.18 24.49
N ARG A 239 -6.46 5.08 25.81
CA ARG A 239 -7.50 5.57 26.72
C ARG A 239 -7.63 7.09 26.63
N GLU A 240 -6.51 7.81 26.62
CA GLU A 240 -6.48 9.27 26.56
C GLU A 240 -7.03 9.77 25.21
N LEU A 241 -6.60 9.17 24.12
CA LEU A 241 -7.09 9.49 22.78
C LEU A 241 -8.59 9.27 22.64
N ARG A 242 -9.11 8.22 23.26
CA ARG A 242 -10.54 7.95 23.30
C ARG A 242 -11.31 9.04 24.07
N VAL A 243 -10.85 9.39 25.25
CA VAL A 243 -11.47 10.45 26.07
C VAL A 243 -11.46 11.79 25.36
N GLN A 244 -10.32 12.17 24.75
CA GLN A 244 -10.22 13.42 23.99
C GLN A 244 -11.22 13.47 22.83
N ARG A 245 -11.41 12.37 22.12
CA ARG A 245 -12.38 12.29 21.01
C ARG A 245 -13.83 12.35 21.50
N GLU A 246 -14.16 11.61 22.55
CA GLU A 246 -15.49 11.66 23.17
C GLU A 246 -15.83 13.08 23.62
N THR A 247 -14.87 13.77 24.20
CA THR A 247 -15.00 15.16 24.62
C THR A 247 -15.19 16.09 23.41
N ALA A 248 -14.37 15.94 22.36
CA ALA A 248 -14.49 16.75 21.14
C ALA A 248 -15.83 16.52 20.41
N CYS A 249 -16.31 15.30 20.36
CA CYS A 249 -17.63 14.98 19.78
C CYS A 249 -18.76 15.61 20.62
N ALA A 250 -18.67 15.58 21.95
CA ALA A 250 -19.66 16.19 22.84
C ALA A 250 -19.72 17.72 22.64
N PHE A 251 -18.57 18.38 22.51
CA PHE A 251 -18.51 19.82 22.20
C PHE A 251 -19.11 20.14 20.83
N ALA A 252 -18.75 19.38 19.79
CA ALA A 252 -19.29 19.57 18.44
C ALA A 252 -20.81 19.39 18.40
N SER A 253 -21.34 18.42 19.13
CA SER A 253 -22.78 18.17 19.22
C SER A 253 -23.51 19.29 19.97
N SER A 254 -22.92 19.84 21.03
CA SER A 254 -23.49 20.96 21.77
C SER A 254 -23.48 22.26 20.95
N ASP A 255 -22.44 22.51 20.18
CA ASP A 255 -22.34 23.65 19.26
C ASP A 255 -23.37 23.54 18.11
N ALA A 256 -23.55 22.33 17.55
CA ALA A 256 -24.56 22.09 16.52
C ALA A 256 -25.97 22.33 17.04
N ALA A 257 -26.28 21.80 18.24
CA ALA A 257 -27.59 22.02 18.89
C ALA A 257 -27.81 23.51 19.23
N SER A 258 -26.77 24.23 19.67
CA SER A 258 -26.84 25.65 19.93
C SER A 258 -27.06 26.49 18.66
N ARG A 259 -26.48 26.11 17.55
CA ARG A 259 -26.68 26.77 16.24
C ARG A 259 -28.09 26.51 15.67
N GLU A 260 -28.59 25.29 15.84
CA GLU A 260 -29.93 24.91 15.41
C GLU A 260 -30.99 25.66 16.25
N ALA A 261 -30.76 25.79 17.55
CA ALA A 261 -31.62 26.58 18.42
C ALA A 261 -31.57 28.10 18.12
N ALA A 262 -30.45 28.59 17.56
CA ALA A 262 -30.28 30.01 17.16
C ALA A 262 -30.78 30.27 15.70
N GLY A 263 -31.34 29.32 15.00
CA GLY A 263 -31.86 29.47 13.64
C GLY A 263 -30.82 29.79 12.56
N ALA A 264 -29.56 29.49 12.80
CA ALA A 264 -28.48 29.75 11.85
C ALA A 264 -28.45 28.66 10.76
N ALA A 265 -28.51 29.08 9.48
CA ALA A 265 -28.41 28.17 8.36
C ALA A 265 -27.08 27.41 8.39
N THR A 266 -27.16 26.10 8.23
CA THR A 266 -25.98 25.21 8.12
C THR A 266 -25.18 25.61 6.87
N PRO A 267 -23.89 25.92 6.96
CA PRO A 267 -23.05 26.09 5.79
C PRO A 267 -23.04 24.78 5.02
N GLY A 268 -23.41 24.81 3.73
CA GLY A 268 -23.40 23.64 2.87
C GLY A 268 -22.02 22.96 2.92
N ALA A 269 -21.94 21.79 3.50
CA ALA A 269 -20.78 20.95 3.49
C ALA A 269 -20.51 20.50 2.06
N ALA A 270 -19.61 21.20 1.35
CA ALA A 270 -18.93 20.63 0.21
C ALA A 270 -18.04 19.52 0.75
N ALA A 271 -18.55 18.30 0.68
CA ALA A 271 -17.86 17.12 1.12
C ALA A 271 -16.80 16.71 0.08
N ASP A 272 -15.60 17.22 0.22
CA ASP A 272 -14.42 16.45 -0.11
C ASP A 272 -14.19 15.47 1.04
N ALA A 273 -14.94 14.39 1.02
CA ALA A 273 -14.79 13.30 1.98
C ALA A 273 -13.47 12.59 1.68
N ALA A 274 -12.45 12.89 2.44
CA ALA A 274 -11.30 12.00 2.56
C ALA A 274 -11.83 10.60 2.92
N PRO A 275 -11.29 9.52 2.31
CA PRO A 275 -11.74 8.17 2.60
C PRO A 275 -11.48 7.86 4.08
N GLY A 276 -12.54 7.58 4.85
CA GLY A 276 -12.39 7.07 6.20
C GLY A 276 -13.09 7.79 7.35
N ASN A 277 -14.01 8.73 7.11
CA ASN A 277 -14.78 9.32 8.20
C ASN A 277 -15.64 8.25 8.90
N ALA A 278 -15.25 7.89 10.13
CA ALA A 278 -16.07 7.06 11.01
C ALA A 278 -17.43 7.70 11.24
N ALA A 279 -18.47 6.90 11.20
CA ALA A 279 -19.82 7.34 11.55
C ALA A 279 -19.83 7.95 12.98
N PRO A 280 -20.61 9.02 13.23
CA PRO A 280 -20.73 9.61 14.57
C PRO A 280 -21.22 8.52 15.56
N GLY A 281 -20.43 8.27 16.61
CA GLY A 281 -20.81 7.34 17.67
C GLY A 281 -19.97 6.06 17.79
N THR A 282 -19.23 5.64 16.75
CA THR A 282 -18.25 4.56 16.85
C THR A 282 -16.86 5.15 16.98
N GLY A 283 -16.25 5.09 18.17
CA GLY A 283 -14.86 5.50 18.38
C GLY A 283 -13.90 4.71 17.47
N PRO A 284 -12.66 5.20 17.25
CA PRO A 284 -11.69 4.50 16.44
C PRO A 284 -11.44 3.12 17.04
N SER A 285 -11.54 2.12 16.18
CA SER A 285 -11.23 0.74 16.54
C SER A 285 -9.83 0.39 16.03
N ILE A 286 -9.00 -0.11 16.93
CA ILE A 286 -7.72 -0.72 16.55
C ILE A 286 -7.74 -2.21 16.90
N VAL A 287 -7.41 -3.04 15.91
CA VAL A 287 -7.20 -4.47 16.07
C VAL A 287 -5.71 -4.73 15.91
N ILE A 288 -5.09 -5.41 16.86
CA ILE A 288 -3.68 -5.77 16.78
C ILE A 288 -3.59 -7.26 16.47
N VAL A 289 -3.01 -7.56 15.30
CA VAL A 289 -2.68 -8.92 14.86
C VAL A 289 -1.22 -9.16 15.15
N LEU A 290 -0.94 -9.95 16.18
CA LEU A 290 0.41 -10.28 16.61
C LEU A 290 0.87 -11.58 15.92
N LEU A 291 1.90 -11.45 15.09
CA LEU A 291 2.64 -12.57 14.52
C LEU A 291 3.77 -12.92 15.48
N ASN A 292 3.52 -13.90 16.34
CA ASN A 292 4.45 -14.29 17.39
C ASN A 292 5.24 -15.54 16.98
N ASN A 293 6.54 -15.39 16.80
CA ASN A 293 7.48 -16.47 16.51
C ASN A 293 8.41 -16.78 17.70
N ASN A 294 7.96 -16.48 18.92
CA ASN A 294 8.70 -16.67 20.19
C ASN A 294 9.98 -15.86 20.34
N GLY A 295 10.04 -14.71 19.67
CA GLY A 295 11.14 -13.75 19.78
C GLY A 295 12.36 -14.10 18.92
N GLY A 296 12.69 -13.20 18.01
CA GLY A 296 13.94 -13.25 17.28
C GLY A 296 14.07 -14.32 16.20
N GLY A 297 13.00 -15.01 15.80
CA GLY A 297 13.05 -16.06 14.76
C GLY A 297 13.65 -15.62 13.43
N ILE A 298 13.69 -14.30 13.15
CA ILE A 298 14.38 -13.74 11.97
C ILE A 298 15.90 -13.98 12.02
N PHE A 299 16.50 -14.18 13.17
CA PHE A 299 17.93 -14.39 13.33
C PHE A 299 18.33 -15.86 13.18
N ASP A 300 17.35 -16.76 13.07
CA ASP A 300 17.53 -18.20 12.89
C ASP A 300 17.42 -18.63 11.41
N MET A 301 17.22 -17.67 10.47
CA MET A 301 17.05 -17.89 9.03
C MET A 301 18.35 -17.76 8.25
#